data_f2ff8f40333983681167d70413b09ed7
#
_entry.id   f2ff8f40333983681167d70413b09ed7
#
_cell.length_a   1.000
_cell.length_b   1.000
_cell.length_c   1.000
_cell.angle_alpha   90.00
_cell.angle_beta   90.00
_cell.angle_gamma   90.00
#
_symmetry.space_group_name_H-M   'P 1'
#
loop_
_entity.id
_entity.type
_entity.pdbx_description
1 polymer ?
#
loop_
_entity_poly.entity_id
_entity_poly.type
_entity_poly.pdbx_seq_one_letter_code
_entity_poly.pdbx_strand_id
1 'polypeptide(L)'
;LNINYQVPINKIPFLDFMSLNTRYSANYDWTSAPKSLQYLGNNIQNSNTRQYNGQINMNTLYNKVPYFRKINKSANRGERNRRNTQQAEEEDENRYEFFKYLTRFMLGVKNISVNYSENKGTFLPGFMPKPHFLGQQWSMMAPGIPFVFGSQNDIRYRAASDGWLTGDTTLNTLFKTNSSSNLTLRSTVEPFKQFRIELTANKTKSLNSQEYWRADSKGSFQSFSPIETGGFSVSIISWSTAFLKDDEQYSSKTFAKFRNYRNDIARRLAAENSDFNGGINPLTGFPIEYTIDGPDTTYTGGYGPTSQDVMIPAFIAAYT
;
A
#
# COMPACT_ATOMS: atom_id res chain seq x y z
N LEU A 1 18.25 1.91 15.43
CA LEU A 1 18.70 0.65 14.82
C LEU A 1 18.58 0.76 13.31
N ASN A 2 19.62 0.35 12.56
CA ASN A 2 19.57 0.26 11.10
C ASN A 2 20.19 -1.06 10.66
N ILE A 3 19.46 -1.84 9.90
CA ILE A 3 19.89 -3.13 9.36
C ILE A 3 19.65 -3.09 7.85
N ASN A 4 20.71 -3.31 7.08
CA ASN A 4 20.62 -3.49 5.63
C ASN A 4 21.03 -4.94 5.32
N TYR A 5 20.22 -5.63 4.53
CA TYR A 5 20.50 -7.00 4.14
C TYR A 5 20.22 -7.21 2.66
N GLN A 6 21.25 -7.62 1.94
CA GLN A 6 21.11 -8.05 0.57
C GLN A 6 20.78 -9.54 0.56
N VAL A 7 19.55 -9.85 0.18
CA VAL A 7 19.09 -11.25 0.14
C VAL A 7 19.82 -11.95 -1.02
N PRO A 8 20.52 -13.05 -0.78
CA PRO A 8 21.36 -13.70 -1.79
C PRO A 8 20.52 -14.55 -2.76
N ILE A 9 19.43 -14.00 -3.30
CA ILE A 9 18.54 -14.66 -4.27
C ILE A 9 19.31 -15.06 -5.53
N ASN A 10 20.25 -14.22 -5.95
CA ASN A 10 21.09 -14.45 -7.12
C ASN A 10 22.01 -15.67 -7.00
N LYS A 11 22.21 -16.20 -5.78
CA LYS A 11 22.97 -17.45 -5.56
C LYS A 11 22.12 -18.71 -5.73
N ILE A 12 20.80 -18.56 -5.77
CA ILE A 12 19.89 -19.68 -6.04
C ILE A 12 19.94 -19.97 -7.53
N PRO A 13 20.21 -21.22 -7.93
CA PRO A 13 20.19 -21.60 -9.35
C PRO A 13 18.89 -21.13 -10.01
N PHE A 14 18.98 -20.58 -11.21
CA PHE A 14 17.90 -19.98 -12.00
C PHE A 14 17.39 -18.62 -11.57
N LEU A 15 17.72 -18.08 -10.38
CA LEU A 15 17.24 -16.78 -9.89
C LEU A 15 18.29 -15.66 -9.93
N ASP A 16 19.41 -15.88 -10.61
CA ASP A 16 20.50 -14.89 -10.76
C ASP A 16 20.10 -13.61 -11.53
N PHE A 17 18.94 -13.62 -12.21
CA PHE A 17 18.36 -12.47 -12.87
C PHE A 17 17.61 -11.53 -11.88
N MET A 18 17.49 -11.93 -10.62
CA MET A 18 16.79 -11.17 -9.58
C MET A 18 17.77 -10.67 -8.51
N SER A 19 17.52 -9.50 -7.98
CA SER A 19 18.17 -9.00 -6.77
C SER A 19 17.14 -8.41 -5.81
N LEU A 20 17.35 -8.60 -4.51
CA LEU A 20 16.50 -8.05 -3.46
C LEU A 20 17.37 -7.48 -2.36
N ASN A 21 17.16 -6.21 -2.08
CA ASN A 21 17.75 -5.54 -0.93
C ASN A 21 16.66 -5.17 0.06
N THR A 22 16.87 -5.48 1.32
CA THR A 22 15.93 -5.19 2.40
C THR A 22 16.61 -4.27 3.42
N ARG A 23 15.86 -3.29 3.89
CA ARG A 23 16.31 -2.39 4.94
C ARG A 23 15.24 -2.33 6.03
N TYR A 24 15.69 -2.46 7.26
CA TYR A 24 14.91 -2.21 8.46
C TYR A 24 15.57 -1.10 9.26
N SER A 25 14.82 -0.07 9.63
CA SER A 25 15.27 0.92 10.60
C SER A 25 14.22 1.12 11.67
N ALA A 26 14.67 1.34 12.89
CA ALA A 26 13.82 1.61 14.04
C ALA A 26 14.42 2.73 14.87
N ASN A 27 13.55 3.63 15.32
CA ASN A 27 13.88 4.71 16.25
C ASN A 27 12.98 4.60 17.48
N TYR A 28 13.53 4.98 18.61
CA TYR A 28 12.83 5.10 19.88
C TYR A 28 13.27 6.40 20.54
N ASP A 29 12.30 7.17 20.97
CA ASP A 29 12.52 8.43 21.63
C ASP A 29 11.71 8.46 22.93
N TRP A 30 12.33 9.00 23.97
CA TRP A 30 11.71 9.32 25.26
C TRP A 30 11.86 10.81 25.52
N THR A 31 10.77 11.48 25.83
CA THR A 31 10.76 12.91 26.13
C THR A 31 10.21 13.12 27.53
N SER A 32 11.00 13.76 28.40
CA SER A 32 10.57 14.10 29.74
C SER A 32 9.48 15.18 29.74
N ALA A 33 8.51 15.02 30.60
CA ALA A 33 7.56 16.08 30.86
C ALA A 33 8.26 17.33 31.47
N PRO A 34 7.73 18.54 31.25
CA PRO A 34 8.16 19.75 31.95
C PRO A 34 8.06 19.56 33.47
N LYS A 35 8.96 20.23 34.23
CA LYS A 35 9.00 20.08 35.68
C LYS A 35 7.66 20.36 36.36
N SER A 36 6.88 21.31 35.85
CA SER A 36 5.55 21.65 36.34
C SER A 36 4.46 20.63 36.05
N LEU A 37 4.69 19.71 35.10
CA LEU A 37 3.70 18.75 34.61
C LEU A 37 4.19 17.29 34.75
N GLN A 38 5.14 17.02 35.64
CA GLN A 38 5.69 15.68 35.80
C GLN A 38 4.66 14.63 36.21
N TYR A 39 3.59 15.05 36.88
CA TYR A 39 2.48 14.18 37.26
C TYR A 39 1.69 13.65 36.05
N LEU A 40 1.74 14.31 34.90
CA LEU A 40 1.13 13.84 33.66
C LEU A 40 1.97 12.77 32.94
N GLY A 41 3.19 12.50 33.43
CA GLY A 41 4.09 11.52 32.82
C GLY A 41 4.82 12.03 31.58
N ASN A 42 5.74 11.24 31.13
CA ASN A 42 6.60 11.49 29.98
C ASN A 42 5.93 11.01 28.68
N ASN A 43 6.57 11.26 27.56
CA ASN A 43 6.13 10.74 26.29
C ASN A 43 7.14 9.74 25.76
N ILE A 44 6.67 8.65 25.22
CA ILE A 44 7.49 7.71 24.45
C ILE A 44 6.98 7.61 23.03
N GLN A 45 7.90 7.48 22.11
CA GLN A 45 7.60 7.32 20.71
C GLN A 45 8.51 6.26 20.10
N ASN A 46 7.95 5.44 19.25
CA ASN A 46 8.75 4.59 18.39
C ASN A 46 8.32 4.73 16.93
N SER A 47 9.22 4.36 16.04
CA SER A 47 8.90 4.21 14.63
C SER A 47 9.72 3.10 14.02
N ASN A 48 9.18 2.47 12.99
CA ASN A 48 9.95 1.59 12.12
C ASN A 48 9.74 1.93 10.64
N THR A 49 10.78 1.67 9.86
CA THR A 49 10.73 1.74 8.41
C THR A 49 11.23 0.41 7.84
N ARG A 50 10.44 -0.20 6.99
CA ARG A 50 10.78 -1.39 6.22
C ARG A 50 10.85 -1.02 4.75
N GLN A 51 11.96 -1.34 4.10
CA GLN A 51 12.13 -1.09 2.67
C GLN A 51 12.56 -2.37 1.97
N TYR A 52 11.96 -2.64 0.84
CA TYR A 52 12.27 -3.77 -0.02
C TYR A 52 12.49 -3.24 -1.44
N ASN A 53 13.70 -3.41 -1.95
CA ASN A 53 14.08 -2.96 -3.28
C ASN A 53 14.43 -4.20 -4.11
N GLY A 54 13.53 -4.58 -4.99
CA GLY A 54 13.66 -5.69 -5.91
C GLY A 54 13.98 -5.22 -7.31
N GLN A 55 14.87 -5.92 -8.00
CA GLN A 55 15.16 -5.70 -9.42
C GLN A 55 15.16 -7.03 -10.16
N ILE A 56 14.56 -7.05 -11.33
CA ILE A 56 14.47 -8.20 -12.22
C ILE A 56 15.07 -7.79 -13.57
N ASN A 57 16.19 -8.42 -13.94
CA ASN A 57 16.80 -8.23 -15.23
C ASN A 57 16.29 -9.27 -16.20
N MET A 58 15.33 -8.87 -17.02
CA MET A 58 14.68 -9.76 -17.98
C MET A 58 15.63 -10.25 -19.07
N ASN A 59 16.64 -9.45 -19.45
CA ASN A 59 17.64 -9.88 -20.42
C ASN A 59 18.43 -11.10 -19.93
N THR A 60 18.78 -11.12 -18.65
CA THR A 60 19.46 -12.28 -18.04
C THR A 60 18.57 -13.50 -18.07
N LEU A 61 17.27 -13.34 -17.74
CA LEU A 61 16.28 -14.41 -17.81
C LEU A 61 16.12 -14.94 -19.25
N TYR A 62 15.95 -14.05 -20.23
CA TYR A 62 15.79 -14.44 -21.64
C TYR A 62 17.00 -15.19 -22.18
N ASN A 63 18.21 -14.82 -21.76
CA ASN A 63 19.43 -15.49 -22.20
C ASN A 63 19.58 -16.92 -21.66
N LYS A 64 18.81 -17.32 -20.64
CA LYS A 64 18.81 -18.70 -20.13
C LYS A 64 18.04 -19.66 -21.03
N VAL A 65 17.01 -19.18 -21.73
CA VAL A 65 16.22 -19.99 -22.65
C VAL A 65 16.87 -19.95 -24.03
N PRO A 66 17.35 -21.08 -24.58
CA PRO A 66 18.08 -21.11 -25.87
C PRO A 66 17.29 -20.45 -27.00
N TYR A 67 15.98 -20.65 -27.04
CA TYR A 67 15.09 -20.07 -28.04
C TYR A 67 15.08 -18.53 -27.97
N PHE A 68 14.84 -17.96 -26.79
CA PHE A 68 14.83 -16.49 -26.57
C PHE A 68 16.21 -15.87 -26.81
N ARG A 69 17.27 -16.59 -26.44
CA ARG A 69 18.65 -16.18 -26.65
C ARG A 69 18.96 -16.02 -28.16
N LYS A 70 18.46 -16.92 -29.03
CA LYS A 70 18.61 -16.81 -30.48
C LYS A 70 17.90 -15.56 -31.01
N ILE A 71 16.65 -15.32 -30.59
CA ILE A 71 15.84 -14.16 -31.02
C ILE A 71 16.48 -12.85 -30.55
N ASN A 72 16.93 -12.79 -29.31
CA ASN A 72 17.56 -11.58 -28.75
C ASN A 72 18.90 -11.26 -29.44
N LYS A 73 19.72 -12.29 -29.79
CA LYS A 73 20.95 -12.12 -30.55
C LYS A 73 20.69 -11.67 -31.96
N SER A 74 19.65 -12.19 -32.63
CA SER A 74 19.31 -11.79 -34.00
C SER A 74 18.80 -10.34 -34.06
N ALA A 75 18.17 -9.86 -32.99
CA ALA A 75 17.76 -8.46 -32.87
C ALA A 75 18.96 -7.50 -32.74
N ASN A 76 20.06 -7.94 -32.13
CA ASN A 76 21.27 -7.11 -31.93
C ASN A 76 22.26 -7.20 -33.15
N ARG A 77 22.16 -8.21 -33.96
CA ARG A 77 22.90 -8.29 -35.25
C ARG A 77 22.11 -7.52 -36.31
N GLY A 78 22.28 -6.21 -36.35
CA GLY A 78 21.77 -5.39 -37.43
C GLY A 78 22.33 -5.86 -38.76
N GLU A 79 21.47 -6.08 -39.75
CA GLU A 79 21.57 -5.97 -41.21
C GLU A 79 22.87 -6.27 -41.97
N ARG A 80 23.94 -6.73 -41.32
CA ARG A 80 25.22 -6.95 -42.03
C ARG A 80 25.29 -8.24 -42.88
N ASN A 81 24.29 -9.13 -42.85
CA ASN A 81 24.31 -10.37 -43.63
C ASN A 81 22.95 -10.74 -44.25
N ARG A 82 22.28 -9.79 -44.93
CA ARG A 82 21.13 -10.11 -45.81
C ARG A 82 21.53 -10.38 -47.27
N ARG A 83 22.80 -10.68 -47.54
CA ARG A 83 23.21 -11.14 -48.85
C ARG A 83 23.72 -12.57 -48.71
N ASN A 84 22.89 -13.53 -48.89
CA ASN A 84 23.05 -14.95 -49.27
C ASN A 84 22.18 -15.84 -48.37
N THR A 85 20.95 -15.94 -48.71
CA THR A 85 20.15 -17.19 -48.68
C THR A 85 18.78 -16.85 -49.27
N GLN A 86 18.69 -16.84 -50.56
CA GLN A 86 17.44 -17.08 -51.29
C GLN A 86 17.42 -18.57 -51.60
N GLN A 87 16.46 -19.25 -51.07
CA GLN A 87 15.69 -20.37 -51.62
C GLN A 87 15.23 -21.31 -50.52
N ALA A 88 13.95 -21.43 -50.48
CA ALA A 88 13.10 -22.51 -49.98
C ALA A 88 12.16 -22.13 -48.81
N GLU A 89 10.87 -22.39 -49.07
CA GLU A 89 9.74 -22.53 -48.15
C GLU A 89 8.93 -21.25 -47.83
N GLU A 90 8.04 -20.87 -48.77
CA GLU A 90 7.20 -19.66 -48.70
C GLU A 90 5.86 -19.78 -47.91
N GLU A 91 5.40 -20.94 -47.45
CA GLU A 91 4.07 -21.07 -46.87
C GLU A 91 4.01 -21.17 -45.32
N ASP A 92 5.11 -21.56 -44.67
CA ASP A 92 5.19 -21.59 -43.21
C ASP A 92 5.82 -20.32 -42.60
N GLU A 93 6.40 -19.43 -43.40
CA GLU A 93 7.13 -18.24 -42.98
C GLU A 93 6.24 -17.18 -42.30
N ASN A 94 5.01 -17.01 -42.80
CA ASN A 94 4.16 -15.90 -42.35
C ASN A 94 3.61 -16.11 -40.92
N ARG A 95 3.31 -17.36 -40.57
CA ARG A 95 2.88 -17.73 -39.22
C ARG A 95 4.05 -17.72 -38.24
N TYR A 96 5.21 -18.14 -38.70
CA TYR A 96 6.46 -18.12 -37.92
C TYR A 96 6.97 -16.71 -37.69
N GLU A 97 6.85 -15.82 -38.66
CA GLU A 97 7.21 -14.40 -38.52
C GLU A 97 6.32 -13.68 -37.53
N PHE A 98 5.00 -13.89 -37.55
CA PHE A 98 4.08 -13.32 -36.58
C PHE A 98 4.42 -13.73 -35.13
N PHE A 99 4.66 -15.01 -34.87
CA PHE A 99 5.10 -15.49 -33.57
C PHE A 99 6.46 -14.90 -33.17
N LYS A 100 7.35 -14.71 -34.09
CA LYS A 100 8.66 -14.09 -33.89
C LYS A 100 8.52 -12.60 -33.51
N TYR A 101 7.62 -11.85 -34.16
CA TYR A 101 7.32 -10.47 -33.79
C TYR A 101 6.63 -10.38 -32.42
N LEU A 102 5.68 -11.25 -32.12
CA LEU A 102 5.02 -11.31 -30.84
C LEU A 102 6.00 -11.66 -29.71
N THR A 103 6.86 -12.64 -29.95
CA THR A 103 7.94 -13.00 -29.01
C THR A 103 8.92 -11.84 -28.82
N ARG A 104 9.26 -11.14 -29.89
CA ARG A 104 10.13 -9.96 -29.85
C ARG A 104 9.51 -8.83 -29.02
N PHE A 105 8.20 -8.60 -29.16
CA PHE A 105 7.47 -7.65 -28.37
C PHE A 105 7.49 -8.04 -26.87
N MET A 106 7.25 -9.30 -26.53
CA MET A 106 7.35 -9.81 -25.16
C MET A 106 8.77 -9.69 -24.59
N LEU A 107 9.80 -9.96 -25.41
CA LEU A 107 11.20 -9.76 -25.04
C LEU A 107 11.62 -8.29 -24.94
N GLY A 108 10.72 -7.38 -25.31
CA GLY A 108 10.90 -5.93 -25.16
C GLY A 108 11.01 -5.47 -23.72
N VAL A 109 10.43 -6.21 -22.76
CA VAL A 109 10.60 -5.90 -21.33
C VAL A 109 12.05 -6.14 -20.92
N LYS A 110 12.76 -5.09 -20.49
CA LYS A 110 14.18 -5.16 -20.16
C LYS A 110 14.43 -5.28 -18.67
N ASN A 111 13.85 -4.40 -17.91
CA ASN A 111 14.02 -4.33 -16.46
C ASN A 111 12.66 -4.12 -15.79
N ILE A 112 12.48 -4.76 -14.64
CA ILE A 112 11.38 -4.49 -13.73
C ILE A 112 11.99 -4.17 -12.38
N SER A 113 11.63 -3.04 -11.79
CA SER A 113 11.98 -2.69 -10.42
C SER A 113 10.74 -2.53 -9.55
N VAL A 114 10.84 -3.06 -8.35
CA VAL A 114 9.78 -3.06 -7.33
C VAL A 114 10.37 -2.42 -6.08
N ASN A 115 9.85 -1.27 -5.69
CA ASN A 115 10.25 -0.60 -4.46
C ASN A 115 9.03 -0.55 -3.54
N TYR A 116 9.13 -1.18 -2.39
CA TYR A 116 8.12 -1.12 -1.34
C TYR A 116 8.72 -0.50 -0.09
N SER A 117 8.05 0.49 0.47
CA SER A 117 8.41 1.14 1.72
C SER A 117 7.19 1.19 2.63
N GLU A 118 7.36 0.76 3.86
CA GLU A 118 6.36 0.84 4.92
C GLU A 118 6.95 1.57 6.11
N ASN A 119 6.27 2.62 6.58
CA ASN A 119 6.61 3.36 7.80
C ASN A 119 5.46 3.24 8.78
N LYS A 120 5.79 2.90 10.01
CA LYS A 120 4.83 2.86 11.11
C LYS A 120 5.42 3.55 12.34
N GLY A 121 4.56 4.17 13.10
CA GLY A 121 4.97 4.84 14.34
C GLY A 121 3.86 4.84 15.37
N THR A 122 4.27 4.84 16.64
CA THR A 122 3.40 4.89 17.80
C THR A 122 3.92 5.96 18.76
N PHE A 123 3.05 6.85 19.20
CA PHE A 123 3.30 7.85 20.23
C PHE A 123 2.38 7.59 21.42
N LEU A 124 2.96 7.33 22.57
CA LEU A 124 2.24 7.04 23.83
C LEU A 124 2.60 8.08 24.88
N PRO A 125 1.64 8.95 25.26
CA PRO A 125 1.80 9.92 26.34
C PRO A 125 1.52 9.28 27.70
N GLY A 126 1.89 10.00 28.76
CA GLY A 126 1.59 9.59 30.12
C GLY A 126 2.51 8.52 30.70
N PHE A 127 3.62 8.24 30.08
CA PHE A 127 4.56 7.19 30.47
C PHE A 127 5.38 7.61 31.69
N MET A 128 5.24 6.90 32.82
CA MET A 128 5.88 7.22 34.08
C MET A 128 7.31 6.72 34.24
N PRO A 129 7.65 5.51 33.75
CA PRO A 129 9.01 4.99 33.94
C PRO A 129 10.07 5.87 33.28
N LYS A 130 11.25 5.92 33.88
CA LYS A 130 12.41 6.61 33.30
C LYS A 130 13.28 5.54 32.62
N PRO A 131 13.67 5.74 31.36
CA PRO A 131 14.50 4.80 30.64
C PRO A 131 15.93 4.82 31.19
N HIS A 132 16.53 3.65 31.19
CA HIS A 132 17.94 3.41 31.48
C HIS A 132 18.64 2.83 30.23
N PHE A 133 19.52 1.85 30.44
CA PHE A 133 20.23 1.19 29.35
C PHE A 133 19.27 0.58 28.31
N LEU A 134 19.53 0.81 27.05
CA LEU A 134 18.69 0.42 25.90
C LEU A 134 17.25 0.92 25.96
N GLY A 135 17.03 2.09 26.57
CA GLY A 135 15.68 2.68 26.65
C GLY A 135 14.70 1.92 27.55
N GLN A 136 15.19 0.98 28.35
CA GLN A 136 14.37 0.14 29.24
C GLN A 136 14.44 0.59 30.69
N GLN A 137 13.32 0.54 31.39
CA GLN A 137 13.26 0.45 32.84
C GLN A 137 13.21 -1.02 33.22
N TRP A 138 14.36 -1.58 33.61
CA TRP A 138 14.52 -3.02 33.79
C TRP A 138 13.68 -3.64 34.92
N SER A 139 13.43 -2.89 35.99
CA SER A 139 12.59 -3.38 37.09
C SER A 139 11.12 -3.58 36.70
N MET A 140 10.62 -2.78 35.75
CA MET A 140 9.25 -2.87 35.25
C MET A 140 9.17 -3.48 33.85
N MET A 141 10.31 -3.78 33.24
CA MET A 141 10.41 -4.23 31.84
C MET A 141 9.67 -3.30 30.87
N ALA A 142 9.70 -1.99 31.13
CA ALA A 142 8.96 -0.94 30.40
C ALA A 142 9.88 -0.14 29.48
N PRO A 143 9.46 0.17 28.25
CA PRO A 143 8.22 -0.19 27.54
C PRO A 143 8.26 -1.55 26.85
N GLY A 144 9.31 -2.33 27.08
CA GLY A 144 9.58 -3.60 26.43
C GLY A 144 10.56 -3.49 25.25
N ILE A 145 11.52 -4.43 25.19
CA ILE A 145 12.55 -4.48 24.15
C ILE A 145 11.94 -4.42 22.72
N PRO A 146 10.87 -5.16 22.39
CA PRO A 146 10.27 -5.07 21.07
C PRO A 146 9.84 -3.65 20.71
N PHE A 147 9.28 -2.87 21.65
CA PHE A 147 8.86 -1.50 21.40
C PHE A 147 10.06 -0.58 21.10
N VAL A 148 11.15 -0.71 21.85
CA VAL A 148 12.39 0.05 21.59
C VAL A 148 12.99 -0.27 20.21
N PHE A 149 12.84 -1.51 19.76
CA PHE A 149 13.28 -1.94 18.44
C PHE A 149 12.21 -1.77 17.34
N GLY A 150 11.19 -0.93 17.60
CA GLY A 150 10.25 -0.48 16.59
C GLY A 150 9.04 -1.40 16.37
N SER A 151 8.75 -2.35 17.27
CA SER A 151 7.49 -3.10 17.20
C SER A 151 6.31 -2.16 17.31
N GLN A 152 5.32 -2.37 16.46
CA GLN A 152 4.08 -1.60 16.42
C GLN A 152 2.89 -2.37 17.03
N ASN A 153 3.18 -3.36 17.87
CA ASN A 153 2.15 -4.01 18.66
C ASN A 153 1.55 -2.99 19.63
N ASP A 154 0.25 -3.07 19.80
CA ASP A 154 -0.43 -2.19 20.77
C ASP A 154 0.01 -2.52 22.20
N ILE A 155 0.69 -1.55 22.82
CA ILE A 155 1.19 -1.68 24.20
C ILE A 155 0.30 -0.97 25.23
N ARG A 156 -0.78 -0.29 24.82
CA ARG A 156 -1.62 0.53 25.70
C ARG A 156 -2.19 -0.25 26.87
N TYR A 157 -2.79 -1.40 26.58
CA TYR A 157 -3.41 -2.24 27.59
C TYR A 157 -2.37 -2.78 28.57
N ARG A 158 -1.24 -3.21 28.07
CA ARG A 158 -0.13 -3.66 28.90
C ARG A 158 0.43 -2.51 29.74
N ALA A 159 0.63 -1.34 29.13
CA ALA A 159 1.13 -0.16 29.82
C ALA A 159 0.19 0.29 30.95
N ALA A 160 -1.12 0.14 30.75
CA ALA A 160 -2.14 0.41 31.76
C ALA A 160 -2.11 -0.64 32.89
N SER A 161 -2.11 -1.95 32.55
CA SER A 161 -2.12 -3.04 33.55
C SER A 161 -0.86 -3.10 34.40
N ASP A 162 0.29 -2.81 33.79
CA ASP A 162 1.59 -2.89 34.48
C ASP A 162 1.95 -1.57 35.21
N GLY A 163 1.03 -0.59 35.25
CA GLY A 163 1.20 0.66 35.95
C GLY A 163 2.26 1.60 35.34
N TRP A 164 2.46 1.51 34.03
CA TRP A 164 3.43 2.38 33.33
C TRP A 164 2.86 3.75 32.98
N LEU A 165 1.54 3.93 33.08
CA LEU A 165 0.88 5.17 32.71
C LEU A 165 0.43 5.94 33.91
N THR A 166 0.38 7.27 33.77
CA THR A 166 -0.23 8.13 34.79
C THR A 166 -1.73 7.88 34.93
N GLY A 167 -2.21 7.80 36.17
CA GLY A 167 -3.65 7.71 36.45
C GLY A 167 -4.36 9.07 36.42
N ASP A 168 -3.69 10.13 36.01
CA ASP A 168 -4.27 11.48 36.00
C ASP A 168 -5.29 11.64 34.87
N THR A 169 -6.51 12.00 35.25
CA THR A 169 -7.64 12.17 34.31
C THR A 169 -7.52 13.43 33.46
N THR A 170 -6.61 14.34 33.79
CA THR A 170 -6.39 15.59 33.06
C THR A 170 -5.39 15.44 31.90
N LEU A 171 -4.83 14.25 31.69
CA LEU A 171 -3.97 13.98 30.53
C LEU A 171 -4.70 14.29 29.22
N ASN A 172 -4.29 15.36 28.56
CA ASN A 172 -4.91 15.86 27.32
C ASN A 172 -4.02 15.68 26.06
N THR A 173 -2.95 14.90 26.19
CA THR A 173 -2.10 14.56 25.06
C THR A 173 -2.64 13.31 24.39
N LEU A 174 -2.76 13.36 23.06
CA LEU A 174 -3.32 12.27 22.28
C LEU A 174 -2.30 11.11 22.14
N PHE A 175 -2.76 9.90 22.35
CA PHE A 175 -2.12 8.71 21.80
C PHE A 175 -2.27 8.75 20.28
N LYS A 176 -1.20 8.42 19.54
CA LYS A 176 -1.20 8.48 18.08
C LYS A 176 -0.52 7.26 17.49
N THR A 177 -1.11 6.75 16.43
CA THR A 177 -0.46 5.78 15.55
C THR A 177 -0.51 6.28 14.13
N ASN A 178 0.56 6.04 13.39
CA ASN A 178 0.62 6.32 11.97
C ASN A 178 1.13 5.10 11.22
N SER A 179 0.58 4.88 10.06
CA SER A 179 1.02 3.86 9.12
C SER A 179 0.99 4.43 7.72
N SER A 180 2.08 4.30 6.99
CA SER A 180 2.12 4.65 5.58
C SER A 180 2.86 3.59 4.78
N SER A 181 2.35 3.25 3.62
CA SER A 181 3.00 2.33 2.70
C SER A 181 3.02 2.91 1.29
N ASN A 182 4.14 2.70 0.60
CA ASN A 182 4.32 3.11 -0.77
C ASN A 182 4.91 1.97 -1.57
N LEU A 183 4.24 1.58 -2.65
CA LEU A 183 4.70 0.62 -3.63
C LEU A 183 4.90 1.33 -4.96
N THR A 184 6.11 1.26 -5.49
CA THR A 184 6.45 1.78 -6.82
C THR A 184 6.94 0.63 -7.69
N LEU A 185 6.27 0.43 -8.80
CA LEU A 185 6.67 -0.48 -9.87
C LEU A 185 7.17 0.33 -11.03
N ARG A 186 8.33 -0.01 -11.58
CA ARG A 186 8.85 0.59 -12.81
C ARG A 186 9.28 -0.51 -13.76
N SER A 187 8.94 -0.34 -15.02
CA SER A 187 9.36 -1.26 -16.08
C SER A 187 9.81 -0.47 -17.29
N THR A 188 10.91 -0.92 -17.88
CA THR A 188 11.40 -0.40 -19.16
C THR A 188 11.08 -1.44 -20.24
N VAL A 189 10.33 -1.02 -21.25
CA VAL A 189 9.94 -1.86 -22.39
C VAL A 189 10.50 -1.27 -23.67
N GLU A 190 11.28 -2.04 -24.40
CA GLU A 190 11.88 -1.67 -25.69
C GLU A 190 11.46 -2.67 -26.77
N PRO A 191 10.24 -2.55 -27.33
CA PRO A 191 9.72 -3.50 -28.33
C PRO A 191 10.50 -3.45 -29.65
N PHE A 192 11.02 -2.26 -30.01
CA PHE A 192 11.83 -2.03 -31.20
C PHE A 192 13.06 -1.21 -30.86
N LYS A 193 14.08 -1.26 -31.70
CA LYS A 193 15.25 -0.38 -31.57
C LYS A 193 14.80 1.08 -31.61
N GLN A 194 15.33 1.89 -30.71
CA GLN A 194 15.05 3.34 -30.58
C GLN A 194 13.62 3.68 -30.10
N PHE A 195 12.80 2.69 -29.74
CA PHE A 195 11.49 2.93 -29.13
C PHE A 195 11.47 2.38 -27.71
N ARG A 196 11.51 3.28 -26.76
CA ARG A 196 11.56 2.97 -25.33
C ARG A 196 10.30 3.51 -24.63
N ILE A 197 9.64 2.63 -23.90
CA ILE A 197 8.49 2.95 -23.06
C ILE A 197 8.91 2.74 -21.61
N GLU A 198 8.68 3.75 -20.77
CA GLU A 198 8.85 3.64 -19.34
C GLU A 198 7.47 3.61 -18.68
N LEU A 199 7.18 2.50 -18.02
CA LEU A 199 5.96 2.31 -17.27
C LEU A 199 6.25 2.51 -15.79
N THR A 200 5.47 3.36 -15.13
CA THR A 200 5.55 3.56 -13.69
C THR A 200 4.16 3.41 -13.09
N ALA A 201 4.03 2.56 -12.08
CA ALA A 201 2.82 2.43 -11.29
C ALA A 201 3.13 2.67 -9.81
N ASN A 202 2.30 3.47 -9.16
CA ASN A 202 2.45 3.81 -7.75
C ASN A 202 1.18 3.45 -7.00
N LYS A 203 1.36 2.95 -5.78
CA LYS A 203 0.28 2.76 -4.81
C LYS A 203 0.74 3.29 -3.48
N THR A 204 0.01 4.26 -2.93
CA THR A 204 0.24 4.79 -1.59
C THR A 204 -0.97 4.56 -0.73
N LYS A 205 -0.75 4.25 0.54
CA LYS A 205 -1.78 4.17 1.56
C LYS A 205 -1.23 4.80 2.82
N SER A 206 -2.01 5.65 3.46
CA SER A 206 -1.72 6.20 4.78
C SER A 206 -2.92 6.03 5.69
N LEU A 207 -2.65 5.80 6.96
CA LEU A 207 -3.65 5.73 8.02
C LEU A 207 -3.04 6.37 9.27
N ASN A 208 -3.75 7.31 9.84
CA ASN A 208 -3.39 7.93 11.11
C ASN A 208 -4.57 7.77 12.05
N SER A 209 -4.32 7.27 13.24
CA SER A 209 -5.30 7.17 14.30
C SER A 209 -4.83 7.97 15.51
N GLN A 210 -5.73 8.66 16.16
CA GLN A 210 -5.45 9.44 17.35
C GLN A 210 -6.65 9.41 18.30
N GLU A 211 -6.36 9.35 19.60
CA GLU A 211 -7.38 9.29 20.64
C GLU A 211 -6.80 9.74 21.97
N TYR A 212 -7.66 10.11 22.90
CA TYR A 212 -7.24 10.26 24.29
C TYR A 212 -7.28 8.90 24.95
N TRP A 213 -6.12 8.32 25.24
CA TRP A 213 -5.98 7.10 26.01
C TRP A 213 -5.58 7.49 27.44
N ARG A 214 -6.53 7.48 28.38
CA ARG A 214 -6.31 7.92 29.74
C ARG A 214 -7.23 7.21 30.75
N ALA A 215 -6.91 7.32 32.02
CA ALA A 215 -7.77 6.84 33.08
C ALA A 215 -9.07 7.65 33.17
N ASP A 216 -10.16 6.97 33.47
CA ASP A 216 -11.43 7.60 33.89
C ASP A 216 -11.42 7.93 35.39
N SER A 217 -12.53 8.49 35.91
CA SER A 217 -12.68 8.81 37.33
C SER A 217 -12.64 7.58 38.25
N LYS A 218 -12.74 6.37 37.72
CA LYS A 218 -12.67 5.11 38.47
C LYS A 218 -11.29 4.46 38.37
N GLY A 219 -10.34 5.08 37.64
CA GLY A 219 -9.01 4.56 37.43
C GLY A 219 -8.89 3.55 36.29
N SER A 220 -9.94 3.32 35.49
CA SER A 220 -9.92 2.44 34.34
C SER A 220 -9.48 3.20 33.08
N PHE A 221 -8.52 2.64 32.33
CA PHE A 221 -8.07 3.25 31.10
C PHE A 221 -9.06 2.99 29.95
N GLN A 222 -9.41 4.06 29.26
CA GLN A 222 -10.38 4.02 28.16
C GLN A 222 -9.96 4.92 27.01
N SER A 223 -10.48 4.62 25.83
CA SER A 223 -10.38 5.43 24.63
C SER A 223 -11.48 6.50 24.63
N PHE A 224 -11.09 7.76 24.43
CA PHE A 224 -12.03 8.85 24.25
C PHE A 224 -11.77 9.57 22.94
N SER A 225 -12.86 9.87 22.23
CA SER A 225 -12.85 10.63 20.97
C SER A 225 -11.85 10.07 19.95
N PRO A 226 -11.92 8.78 19.57
CA PRO A 226 -11.06 8.24 18.54
C PRO A 226 -11.34 8.91 17.19
N ILE A 227 -10.28 9.29 16.49
CA ILE A 227 -10.33 9.90 15.17
C ILE A 227 -9.37 9.13 14.28
N GLU A 228 -9.84 8.69 13.13
CA GLU A 228 -9.03 8.06 12.10
C GLU A 228 -9.05 8.90 10.84
N THR A 229 -7.88 9.08 10.24
CA THR A 229 -7.72 9.76 8.96
C THR A 229 -6.82 8.93 8.07
N GLY A 230 -7.17 8.84 6.81
CA GLY A 230 -6.41 8.04 5.87
C GLY A 230 -6.39 8.63 4.47
N GLY A 231 -5.46 8.15 3.67
CA GLY A 231 -5.33 8.50 2.27
C GLY A 231 -4.96 7.27 1.45
N PHE A 232 -5.47 7.21 0.22
CA PHE A 232 -5.17 6.16 -0.72
C PHE A 232 -4.96 6.76 -2.10
N SER A 233 -3.91 6.33 -2.79
CA SER A 233 -3.66 6.68 -4.18
C SER A 233 -3.10 5.46 -4.91
N VAL A 234 -3.57 5.25 -6.13
CA VAL A 234 -3.11 4.14 -6.97
C VAL A 234 -3.08 4.57 -8.43
N SER A 235 -2.03 4.18 -9.14
CA SER A 235 -1.97 4.27 -10.60
C SER A 235 -2.80 3.15 -11.21
N ILE A 236 -3.70 3.49 -12.11
CA ILE A 236 -4.52 2.53 -12.86
C ILE A 236 -4.23 2.63 -14.34
N ILE A 237 -4.42 1.54 -15.06
CA ILE A 237 -4.36 1.51 -16.52
C ILE A 237 -5.80 1.42 -17.03
N SER A 238 -6.26 2.46 -17.71
CA SER A 238 -7.60 2.56 -18.28
C SER A 238 -7.64 2.19 -19.78
N TRP A 239 -6.81 1.23 -20.20
CA TRP A 239 -6.70 0.85 -21.62
C TRP A 239 -8.03 0.37 -22.22
N SER A 240 -8.79 -0.40 -21.45
CA SER A 240 -10.08 -0.96 -21.89
C SER A 240 -11.14 0.10 -22.17
N THR A 241 -11.01 1.28 -21.56
CA THR A 241 -11.99 2.36 -21.65
C THR A 241 -11.49 3.60 -22.37
N ALA A 242 -10.16 3.67 -22.64
CA ALA A 242 -9.51 4.87 -23.19
C ALA A 242 -10.01 5.27 -24.59
N PHE A 243 -10.53 4.30 -25.36
CA PHE A 243 -10.95 4.51 -26.76
C PHE A 243 -12.44 4.24 -26.98
N LEU A 244 -13.22 4.12 -25.92
CA LEU A 244 -14.67 3.99 -26.03
C LEU A 244 -15.26 5.33 -26.46
N LYS A 245 -16.11 5.26 -27.50
CA LYS A 245 -16.86 6.44 -27.97
C LYS A 245 -18.11 6.61 -27.13
N ASP A 246 -18.42 7.84 -26.80
CA ASP A 246 -19.73 8.21 -26.26
C ASP A 246 -20.79 8.04 -27.36
N ASP A 247 -22.04 7.88 -26.96
CA ASP A 247 -23.17 7.81 -27.88
C ASP A 247 -23.50 9.20 -28.47
N GLU A 248 -24.48 9.25 -29.40
CA GLU A 248 -24.92 10.50 -30.04
C GLU A 248 -25.51 11.52 -29.04
N GLN A 249 -25.84 11.09 -27.83
CA GLN A 249 -26.35 11.90 -26.73
C GLN A 249 -25.29 12.30 -25.73
N TYR A 250 -24.01 12.09 -26.06
CA TYR A 250 -22.85 12.33 -25.19
C TYR A 250 -22.90 11.54 -23.87
N SER A 251 -23.54 10.37 -23.89
CA SER A 251 -23.61 9.47 -22.74
C SER A 251 -22.47 8.44 -22.76
N SER A 252 -21.75 8.35 -21.67
CA SER A 252 -20.64 7.42 -21.53
C SER A 252 -21.09 6.10 -20.90
N LYS A 253 -20.90 5.00 -21.62
CA LYS A 253 -21.15 3.64 -21.11
C LYS A 253 -20.31 3.32 -19.88
N THR A 254 -19.08 3.83 -19.83
CA THR A 254 -18.17 3.67 -18.69
C THR A 254 -18.71 4.41 -17.47
N PHE A 255 -19.23 5.61 -17.66
CA PHE A 255 -19.83 6.37 -16.57
C PHE A 255 -21.11 5.70 -16.05
N ALA A 256 -21.92 5.12 -16.93
CA ALA A 256 -23.09 4.33 -16.53
C ALA A 256 -22.70 3.10 -15.67
N LYS A 257 -21.63 2.36 -16.06
CA LYS A 257 -21.08 1.29 -15.24
C LYS A 257 -20.59 1.81 -13.88
N PHE A 258 -19.89 2.94 -13.85
CA PHE A 258 -19.45 3.55 -12.59
C PHE A 258 -20.61 3.85 -11.65
N ARG A 259 -21.72 4.43 -12.18
CA ARG A 259 -22.93 4.68 -11.40
C ARG A 259 -23.51 3.39 -10.80
N ASN A 260 -23.61 2.32 -11.59
CA ASN A 260 -24.13 1.04 -11.13
C ASN A 260 -23.22 0.42 -10.05
N TYR A 261 -21.90 0.42 -10.27
CA TYR A 261 -20.96 -0.11 -9.31
C TYR A 261 -20.95 0.63 -7.98
N ARG A 262 -21.24 1.94 -7.95
CA ARG A 262 -21.41 2.67 -6.68
C ARG A 262 -22.52 2.03 -5.83
N ASN A 263 -23.65 1.69 -6.43
CA ASN A 263 -24.76 1.06 -5.72
C ASN A 263 -24.38 -0.35 -5.18
N ASP A 264 -23.77 -1.17 -6.03
CA ASP A 264 -23.37 -2.52 -5.65
C ASP A 264 -22.34 -2.52 -4.51
N ILE A 265 -21.37 -1.59 -4.58
CA ILE A 265 -20.35 -1.44 -3.54
C ILE A 265 -20.96 -0.91 -2.25
N ALA A 266 -21.85 0.10 -2.33
CA ALA A 266 -22.53 0.61 -1.15
C ALA A 266 -23.30 -0.47 -0.40
N ARG A 267 -24.04 -1.32 -1.13
CA ARG A 267 -24.77 -2.47 -0.54
C ARG A 267 -23.82 -3.47 0.12
N ARG A 268 -22.69 -3.78 -0.55
CA ARG A 268 -21.71 -4.73 0.00
C ARG A 268 -21.06 -4.19 1.26
N LEU A 269 -20.62 -2.93 1.26
CA LEU A 269 -20.02 -2.29 2.43
C LEU A 269 -21.01 -2.23 3.60
N ALA A 270 -22.27 -1.91 3.33
CA ALA A 270 -23.30 -1.90 4.35
C ALA A 270 -23.56 -3.31 4.94
N ALA A 271 -23.51 -4.34 4.10
CA ALA A 271 -23.67 -5.73 4.55
C ALA A 271 -22.47 -6.23 5.38
N GLU A 272 -21.28 -5.77 5.07
CA GLU A 272 -20.04 -6.12 5.79
C GLU A 272 -19.90 -5.36 7.11
N ASN A 273 -20.59 -4.23 7.28
CA ASN A 273 -20.52 -3.40 8.49
C ASN A 273 -21.72 -3.70 9.42
N SER A 274 -21.46 -4.49 10.46
CA SER A 274 -22.49 -4.87 11.44
C SER A 274 -23.14 -3.68 12.17
N ASP A 275 -22.43 -2.56 12.28
CA ASP A 275 -22.92 -1.36 12.98
C ASP A 275 -23.94 -0.58 12.15
N PHE A 276 -24.08 -0.88 10.85
CA PHE A 276 -25.00 -0.22 9.92
C PHE A 276 -26.13 -1.12 9.41
N ASN A 277 -26.45 -2.21 10.08
CA ASN A 277 -27.50 -3.14 9.70
C ASN A 277 -28.91 -2.51 9.75
N GLY A 278 -29.21 -1.60 8.81
CA GLY A 278 -30.56 -1.12 8.52
C GLY A 278 -31.32 -0.49 9.69
N GLY A 279 -30.63 -0.13 10.74
CA GLY A 279 -31.20 0.32 11.99
C GLY A 279 -31.18 1.83 12.20
N ILE A 280 -31.28 2.23 13.44
CA ILE A 280 -31.17 3.61 13.91
C ILE A 280 -29.67 3.94 14.04
N ASN A 281 -29.26 5.09 13.53
CA ASN A 281 -27.90 5.60 13.71
C ASN A 281 -27.64 5.78 15.22
N PRO A 282 -26.68 5.06 15.81
CA PRO A 282 -26.45 5.08 17.25
C PRO A 282 -25.97 6.44 17.77
N LEU A 283 -25.43 7.29 16.89
CA LEU A 283 -24.93 8.63 17.25
C LEU A 283 -26.03 9.69 17.26
N THR A 284 -27.00 9.59 16.36
CA THR A 284 -28.05 10.59 16.19
C THR A 284 -29.41 10.17 16.72
N GLY A 285 -29.62 8.86 16.97
CA GLY A 285 -30.91 8.30 17.35
C GLY A 285 -31.98 8.34 16.25
N PHE A 286 -31.62 8.76 15.03
CA PHE A 286 -32.52 8.81 13.88
C PHE A 286 -32.31 7.62 12.95
N PRO A 287 -33.35 7.26 12.15
CA PRO A 287 -33.20 6.25 11.11
C PRO A 287 -32.03 6.58 10.18
N ILE A 288 -31.28 5.58 9.75
CA ILE A 288 -30.22 5.73 8.77
C ILE A 288 -30.87 6.17 7.46
N GLU A 289 -30.61 7.40 7.06
CA GLU A 289 -31.18 7.96 5.84
C GLU A 289 -30.65 7.24 4.60
N TYR A 290 -31.56 6.95 3.67
CA TYR A 290 -31.22 6.50 2.34
C TYR A 290 -31.06 7.69 1.42
N THR A 291 -29.95 7.77 0.72
CA THR A 291 -29.73 8.78 -0.31
C THR A 291 -30.25 8.26 -1.65
N ILE A 292 -31.11 9.04 -2.30
CA ILE A 292 -31.61 8.74 -3.64
C ILE A 292 -30.73 9.45 -4.66
N ASP A 293 -30.15 8.68 -5.59
CA ASP A 293 -29.37 9.19 -6.73
C ASP A 293 -30.12 8.88 -8.04
N GLY A 294 -31.00 9.79 -8.43
CA GLY A 294 -31.92 9.59 -9.56
C GLY A 294 -33.20 8.82 -9.19
N PRO A 295 -34.07 8.57 -10.18
CA PRO A 295 -35.44 8.09 -9.91
C PRO A 295 -35.54 6.70 -9.29
N ASP A 296 -34.49 5.85 -9.40
CA ASP A 296 -34.59 4.43 -9.02
C ASP A 296 -33.40 3.92 -8.19
N THR A 297 -32.50 4.78 -7.73
CA THR A 297 -31.28 4.31 -7.04
C THR A 297 -31.22 4.82 -5.61
N THR A 298 -31.36 3.90 -4.66
CA THR A 298 -31.21 4.18 -3.22
C THR A 298 -29.88 3.66 -2.72
N TYR A 299 -29.19 4.48 -1.91
CA TYR A 299 -27.97 4.12 -1.22
C TYR A 299 -28.25 3.88 0.25
N THR A 300 -27.59 2.88 0.82
CA THR A 300 -27.69 2.57 2.25
C THR A 300 -27.07 3.70 3.06
N GLY A 301 -27.67 4.04 4.18
CA GLY A 301 -27.17 5.09 5.08
C GLY A 301 -25.71 4.84 5.49
N GLY A 302 -24.92 5.91 5.51
CA GLY A 302 -23.48 5.86 5.76
C GLY A 302 -22.62 5.60 4.52
N TYR A 303 -23.17 4.99 3.44
CA TYR A 303 -22.47 4.67 2.20
C TYR A 303 -23.17 5.34 1.00
N GLY A 304 -23.20 6.67 1.01
CA GLY A 304 -23.84 7.46 -0.06
C GLY A 304 -23.04 7.46 -1.37
N PRO A 305 -23.64 7.99 -2.46
CA PRO A 305 -23.02 8.01 -3.80
C PRO A 305 -21.73 8.82 -3.88
N THR A 306 -21.48 9.72 -2.93
CA THR A 306 -20.29 10.59 -2.84
C THR A 306 -19.30 10.12 -1.76
N SER A 307 -19.59 9.04 -1.03
CA SER A 307 -18.67 8.45 -0.06
C SER A 307 -17.40 7.99 -0.76
N GLN A 308 -16.23 8.31 -0.22
CA GLN A 308 -14.94 7.89 -0.78
C GLN A 308 -14.81 6.37 -0.84
N ASP A 309 -15.31 5.66 0.18
CA ASP A 309 -15.31 4.20 0.26
C ASP A 309 -16.16 3.53 -0.81
N VAL A 310 -17.11 4.26 -1.38
CA VAL A 310 -17.96 3.82 -2.49
C VAL A 310 -17.39 4.28 -3.83
N MET A 311 -17.01 5.54 -3.93
CA MET A 311 -16.56 6.15 -5.19
C MET A 311 -15.25 5.56 -5.71
N ILE A 312 -14.25 5.38 -4.85
CA ILE A 312 -12.94 4.94 -5.29
C ILE A 312 -12.98 3.51 -5.85
N PRO A 313 -13.53 2.50 -5.16
CA PRO A 313 -13.64 1.16 -5.73
C PRO A 313 -14.54 1.10 -6.97
N ALA A 314 -15.63 1.87 -6.99
CA ALA A 314 -16.52 1.93 -8.15
C ALA A 314 -15.82 2.50 -9.38
N PHE A 315 -15.03 3.56 -9.19
CA PHE A 315 -14.25 4.15 -10.27
C PHE A 315 -13.20 3.16 -10.80
N ILE A 316 -12.44 2.54 -9.90
CA ILE A 316 -11.46 1.52 -10.28
C ILE A 316 -12.15 0.40 -11.08
N ALA A 317 -13.25 -0.17 -10.57
CA ALA A 317 -13.97 -1.25 -11.24
C ALA A 317 -14.57 -0.87 -12.60
N ALA A 318 -14.95 0.39 -12.81
CA ALA A 318 -15.52 0.83 -14.06
C ALA A 318 -14.48 1.17 -15.13
N TYR A 319 -13.33 1.68 -14.72
CA TYR A 319 -12.31 2.22 -15.63
C TYR A 319 -11.08 1.32 -15.82
N THR A 320 -10.94 0.24 -15.09
CA THR A 320 -9.91 -0.81 -15.29
C THR A 320 -10.50 -2.07 -15.91
#